data_fe64af269845a2af7cfea6ade0b24340
#
_entry.id   fe64af269845a2af7cfea6ade0b24340
#
_cell.length_a   1.000
_cell.length_b   1.000
_cell.length_c   1.000
_cell.angle_alpha   90.00
_cell.angle_beta   90.00
_cell.angle_gamma   90.00
#
_symmetry.space_group_name_H-M   'P 1'
#
loop_
_entity.id
_entity.type
_entity.pdbx_description
1 polymer ?
#
loop_
_entity_poly.entity_id
_entity_poly.type
_entity_poly.pdbx_seq_one_letter_code
_entity_poly.pdbx_strand_id
1 'polypeptide(L)'
;MTEKHMINVKVKRYNPDVDRKPYYQTFQIELTPEKTILDALEEIKATQDGSLTFRRSCRHAICGSCAMMINRRNTLVCTKPLKDVVNEGGLFAQKDTVMIEPLPYLPIIKDLVVDRTVFWEQYKAMKPWLIPPAEKPSQEYRVSQAEVDAMEQAETCIMCGACYSSCPVIAGNKDYIGPHAMLKQFMRVMDPRDQAPEERLDSIATADGAFRCHQVINCIDACPKGLNPAKAIAHLAQMSLNTGRITGERAERLKTLIASADDPSLQPVDAHAAHDGGPMPQVMANAIPIRE
;
A
#
# COMPACT_ATOMS: atom_id res chain seq x y z
N MET A 1 26.29 30.35 -17.71
CA MET A 1 25.30 29.32 -18.09
C MET A 1 25.46 28.21 -17.06
N THR A 2 24.50 28.03 -16.17
CA THR A 2 24.53 26.93 -15.21
C THR A 2 24.46 25.62 -15.98
N GLU A 3 25.42 24.76 -15.75
CA GLU A 3 25.49 23.42 -16.36
C GLU A 3 24.22 22.64 -16.00
N LYS A 4 23.51 22.12 -16.99
CA LYS A 4 22.27 21.37 -16.79
C LYS A 4 22.60 20.02 -16.19
N HIS A 5 22.06 19.74 -15.01
CA HIS A 5 22.22 18.42 -14.39
C HIS A 5 21.26 17.39 -15.03
N MET A 6 21.79 16.54 -15.90
CA MET A 6 21.04 15.47 -16.56
C MET A 6 21.09 14.20 -15.75
N ILE A 7 19.95 13.54 -15.60
CA ILE A 7 19.82 12.24 -14.91
C ILE A 7 19.23 11.18 -15.83
N ASN A 8 19.45 9.93 -15.46
CA ASN A 8 18.86 8.77 -16.11
C ASN A 8 17.54 8.39 -15.45
N VAL A 9 16.47 8.34 -16.23
CA VAL A 9 15.18 7.77 -15.81
C VAL A 9 15.03 6.42 -16.49
N LYS A 10 15.24 5.33 -15.75
CA LYS A 10 15.18 3.96 -16.21
C LYS A 10 13.79 3.38 -15.99
N VAL A 11 13.01 3.24 -17.05
CA VAL A 11 11.61 2.82 -17.01
C VAL A 11 11.47 1.39 -17.46
N LYS A 12 10.72 0.59 -16.74
CA LYS A 12 10.33 -0.76 -17.16
C LYS A 12 9.24 -0.67 -18.22
N ARG A 13 9.54 -1.23 -19.39
CA ARG A 13 8.67 -1.23 -20.57
C ARG A 13 8.14 -2.63 -20.84
N TYR A 14 6.92 -2.70 -21.30
CA TYR A 14 6.28 -3.93 -21.77
C TYR A 14 5.06 -3.62 -22.62
N ASN A 15 5.01 -4.14 -23.83
CA ASN A 15 3.82 -4.14 -24.68
C ASN A 15 3.47 -5.59 -25.04
N PRO A 16 2.36 -6.16 -24.53
CA PRO A 16 2.02 -7.57 -24.77
C PRO A 16 1.83 -7.94 -26.24
N ASP A 17 1.54 -6.97 -27.10
CA ASP A 17 1.33 -7.20 -28.55
C ASP A 17 2.65 -7.48 -29.30
N VAL A 18 3.78 -7.02 -28.78
CA VAL A 18 5.08 -7.09 -29.48
C VAL A 18 6.23 -7.65 -28.63
N ASP A 19 6.16 -7.51 -27.30
CA ASP A 19 7.27 -7.89 -26.43
C ASP A 19 7.07 -9.28 -25.82
N ARG A 20 8.08 -10.14 -25.92
CA ARG A 20 8.05 -11.46 -25.26
C ARG A 20 8.22 -11.38 -23.74
N LYS A 21 8.91 -10.34 -23.24
CA LYS A 21 9.20 -10.10 -21.82
C LYS A 21 9.42 -8.63 -21.55
N PRO A 22 9.17 -8.14 -20.31
CA PRO A 22 9.52 -6.77 -19.93
C PRO A 22 11.03 -6.49 -20.08
N TYR A 23 11.37 -5.25 -20.43
CA TYR A 23 12.73 -4.74 -20.55
C TYR A 23 12.84 -3.36 -19.91
N TYR A 24 14.05 -2.81 -19.81
CA TYR A 24 14.27 -1.45 -19.33
C TYR A 24 14.73 -0.55 -20.46
N GLN A 25 14.14 0.64 -20.52
CA GLN A 25 14.54 1.74 -21.41
C GLN A 25 14.99 2.91 -20.55
N THR A 26 16.08 3.56 -20.92
CA THR A 26 16.64 4.70 -20.19
C THR A 26 16.41 5.97 -20.99
N PHE A 27 15.91 7.00 -20.30
CA PHE A 27 15.64 8.34 -20.83
C PHE A 27 16.50 9.35 -20.09
N GLN A 28 16.86 10.45 -20.77
CA GLN A 28 17.62 11.56 -20.18
C GLN A 28 16.65 12.69 -19.83
N ILE A 29 16.67 13.13 -18.57
CA ILE A 29 15.81 14.22 -18.07
C ILE A 29 16.69 15.22 -17.32
N GLU A 30 16.43 16.51 -17.54
CA GLU A 30 17.03 17.59 -16.74
C GLU A 30 16.43 17.58 -15.32
N LEU A 31 17.28 17.47 -14.31
CA LEU A 31 16.89 17.55 -12.91
C LEU A 31 16.67 19.00 -12.51
N THR A 32 15.45 19.37 -12.22
CA THR A 32 15.11 20.67 -11.61
C THR A 32 14.50 20.46 -10.21
N PRO A 33 14.68 21.42 -9.28
CA PRO A 33 14.25 21.24 -7.89
C PRO A 33 12.76 20.94 -7.69
N GLU A 34 11.91 21.48 -8.57
CA GLU A 34 10.44 21.40 -8.47
C GLU A 34 9.87 20.17 -9.20
N LYS A 35 10.65 19.55 -10.08
CA LYS A 35 10.17 18.45 -10.95
C LYS A 35 9.84 17.22 -10.13
N THR A 36 8.60 16.73 -10.26
CA THR A 36 8.17 15.45 -9.71
C THR A 36 8.53 14.30 -10.65
N ILE A 37 8.42 13.06 -10.14
CA ILE A 37 8.59 11.86 -10.99
C ILE A 37 7.51 11.83 -12.09
N LEU A 38 6.29 12.29 -11.78
CA LEU A 38 5.21 12.37 -12.77
C LEU A 38 5.56 13.34 -13.91
N ASP A 39 6.11 14.51 -13.57
CA ASP A 39 6.52 15.50 -14.59
C ASP A 39 7.60 14.95 -15.51
N ALA A 40 8.55 14.17 -14.95
CA ALA A 40 9.56 13.48 -15.77
C ALA A 40 8.94 12.45 -16.73
N LEU A 41 7.96 11.65 -16.26
CA LEU A 41 7.22 10.71 -17.12
C LEU A 41 6.41 11.42 -18.20
N GLU A 42 5.80 12.56 -17.90
CA GLU A 42 5.06 13.37 -18.87
C GLU A 42 5.99 13.99 -19.91
N GLU A 43 7.14 14.49 -19.49
CA GLU A 43 8.17 15.02 -20.38
C GLU A 43 8.70 13.93 -21.32
N ILE A 44 9.04 12.74 -20.79
CA ILE A 44 9.46 11.59 -21.60
C ILE A 44 8.40 11.28 -22.66
N LYS A 45 7.13 11.17 -22.22
CA LYS A 45 6.03 10.86 -23.14
C LYS A 45 5.81 11.93 -24.20
N ALA A 46 6.00 13.20 -23.86
CA ALA A 46 5.77 14.31 -24.78
C ALA A 46 6.92 14.54 -25.77
N THR A 47 8.17 14.27 -25.38
CA THR A 47 9.35 14.69 -26.13
C THR A 47 10.25 13.56 -26.64
N GLN A 48 10.22 12.37 -25.99
CA GLN A 48 11.14 11.27 -26.32
C GLN A 48 10.42 10.02 -26.81
N ASP A 49 9.33 9.57 -26.11
CA ASP A 49 8.61 8.36 -26.48
C ASP A 49 7.11 8.44 -26.17
N GLY A 50 6.31 8.82 -27.13
CA GLY A 50 4.85 8.93 -27.02
C GLY A 50 4.12 7.61 -26.71
N SER A 51 4.79 6.45 -26.87
CA SER A 51 4.22 5.13 -26.60
C SER A 51 4.21 4.79 -25.12
N LEU A 52 4.98 5.50 -24.28
CA LEU A 52 5.04 5.26 -22.82
C LEU A 52 3.67 5.36 -22.19
N THR A 53 3.29 4.30 -21.45
CA THR A 53 1.94 4.18 -20.88
C THR A 53 1.98 4.14 -19.36
N PHE A 54 1.23 5.05 -18.72
CA PHE A 54 1.07 5.14 -17.28
C PHE A 54 -0.28 5.77 -16.91
N ARG A 55 -0.72 5.55 -15.65
CA ARG A 55 -1.95 6.15 -15.12
C ARG A 55 -1.64 7.42 -14.33
N ARG A 56 -2.45 8.44 -14.53
CA ARG A 56 -2.47 9.67 -13.73
C ARG A 56 -3.86 10.30 -13.74
N SER A 57 -4.15 11.14 -12.75
CA SER A 57 -5.38 11.94 -12.71
C SER A 57 -5.18 13.22 -11.91
N CYS A 58 -5.39 13.21 -10.58
CA CYS A 58 -5.47 14.40 -9.73
C CYS A 58 -4.17 15.21 -9.60
N ARG A 59 -2.99 14.59 -9.71
CA ARG A 59 -1.65 15.19 -9.56
C ARG A 59 -1.32 15.73 -8.15
N HIS A 60 -2.12 15.44 -7.12
CA HIS A 60 -1.95 15.92 -5.75
C HIS A 60 -2.27 14.88 -4.67
N ALA A 61 -1.90 13.62 -4.92
CA ALA A 61 -1.97 12.51 -3.98
C ALA A 61 -3.37 12.16 -3.40
N ILE A 62 -4.46 12.40 -4.15
CA ILE A 62 -5.83 12.10 -3.71
C ILE A 62 -6.42 10.87 -4.42
N CYS A 63 -6.18 10.69 -5.73
CA CYS A 63 -6.85 9.64 -6.48
C CYS A 63 -6.15 8.27 -6.45
N GLY A 64 -4.88 8.19 -6.04
CA GLY A 64 -4.10 6.94 -5.98
C GLY A 64 -3.74 6.30 -7.32
N SER A 65 -4.14 6.89 -8.48
CA SER A 65 -3.97 6.24 -9.79
C SER A 65 -2.52 6.17 -10.26
N CYS A 66 -1.65 7.07 -9.81
CA CYS A 66 -0.25 7.15 -10.19
C CYS A 66 0.70 6.37 -9.28
N ALA A 67 0.21 5.40 -8.51
CA ALA A 67 1.05 4.56 -7.67
C ALA A 67 1.94 3.66 -8.54
N MET A 68 3.25 3.67 -8.25
CA MET A 68 4.29 2.90 -8.97
C MET A 68 5.40 2.51 -7.99
N MET A 69 6.30 1.65 -8.42
CA MET A 69 7.51 1.32 -7.68
C MET A 69 8.68 2.19 -8.19
N ILE A 70 9.26 2.96 -7.27
CA ILE A 70 10.40 3.84 -7.53
C ILE A 70 11.58 3.35 -6.68
N ASN A 71 12.70 3.03 -7.32
CA ASN A 71 13.88 2.53 -6.62
C ASN A 71 13.54 1.44 -5.59
N ARG A 72 12.64 0.51 -5.96
CA ARG A 72 12.11 -0.61 -5.14
C ARG A 72 11.19 -0.20 -3.98
N ARG A 73 10.71 1.03 -3.93
CA ARG A 73 9.69 1.49 -2.98
C ARG A 73 8.41 1.88 -3.71
N ASN A 74 7.27 1.41 -3.24
CA ASN A 74 5.98 1.80 -3.80
C ASN A 74 5.59 3.17 -3.28
N THR A 75 5.22 4.09 -4.17
CA THR A 75 4.84 5.46 -3.82
C THR A 75 3.93 6.08 -4.89
N LEU A 76 3.42 7.30 -4.61
CA LEU A 76 2.71 8.13 -5.59
C LEU A 76 3.71 9.05 -6.30
N VAL A 77 3.81 8.92 -7.61
CA VAL A 77 4.78 9.70 -8.41
C VAL A 77 4.41 11.17 -8.60
N CYS A 78 3.15 11.55 -8.36
CA CYS A 78 2.68 12.93 -8.59
C CYS A 78 3.12 13.94 -7.53
N THR A 79 3.54 13.48 -6.35
CA THR A 79 3.99 14.35 -5.25
C THR A 79 5.41 14.05 -4.78
N LYS A 80 6.05 13.02 -5.33
CA LYS A 80 7.43 12.68 -4.97
C LYS A 80 8.39 13.49 -5.85
N PRO A 81 9.19 14.41 -5.26
CA PRO A 81 10.18 15.17 -6.01
C PRO A 81 11.25 14.27 -6.61
N LEU A 82 11.65 14.56 -7.85
CA LEU A 82 12.65 13.77 -8.55
C LEU A 82 14.02 13.83 -7.85
N LYS A 83 14.39 15.00 -7.32
CA LYS A 83 15.63 15.21 -6.57
C LYS A 83 15.76 14.33 -5.32
N ASP A 84 14.64 13.98 -4.67
CA ASP A 84 14.64 13.21 -3.43
C ASP A 84 14.92 11.73 -3.68
N VAL A 85 14.68 11.25 -4.90
CA VAL A 85 14.85 9.83 -5.27
C VAL A 85 16.09 9.56 -6.11
N VAL A 86 16.67 10.59 -6.69
CA VAL A 86 17.97 10.46 -7.38
C VAL A 86 19.00 10.01 -6.35
N ASN A 87 19.71 8.94 -6.64
CA ASN A 87 20.69 8.32 -5.72
C ASN A 87 20.08 7.59 -4.50
N GLU A 88 18.75 7.54 -4.33
CA GLU A 88 18.12 6.60 -3.40
C GLU A 88 18.17 5.16 -3.94
N GLY A 89 18.15 4.17 -3.04
CA GLY A 89 18.08 2.74 -3.43
C GLY A 89 19.15 1.87 -2.77
N GLY A 90 19.95 2.42 -1.85
CA GLY A 90 20.95 1.68 -1.09
C GLY A 90 21.89 0.89 -2.00
N LEU A 91 22.05 -0.42 -1.76
CA LEU A 91 22.91 -1.31 -2.57
C LEU A 91 22.53 -1.40 -4.06
N PHE A 92 21.35 -0.95 -4.44
CA PHE A 92 20.87 -0.99 -5.84
C PHE A 92 20.89 0.40 -6.50
N ALA A 93 21.33 1.43 -5.77
CA ALA A 93 21.43 2.79 -6.31
C ALA A 93 22.46 2.84 -7.46
N GLN A 94 22.08 3.46 -8.54
CA GLN A 94 22.98 3.84 -9.61
C GLN A 94 23.09 5.36 -9.60
N LYS A 95 24.32 5.87 -9.73
CA LYS A 95 24.56 7.31 -9.71
C LYS A 95 23.68 8.03 -10.76
N ASP A 96 23.05 9.12 -10.35
CA ASP A 96 22.19 9.95 -11.20
C ASP A 96 21.11 9.15 -11.97
N THR A 97 20.58 8.09 -11.32
CA THR A 97 19.60 7.20 -11.96
C THR A 97 18.39 6.98 -11.05
N VAL A 98 17.19 7.09 -11.63
CA VAL A 98 15.91 6.73 -10.99
C VAL A 98 15.29 5.57 -11.75
N MET A 99 14.98 4.49 -11.07
CA MET A 99 14.31 3.33 -11.64
C MET A 99 12.81 3.39 -11.38
N ILE A 100 11.99 3.28 -12.43
CA ILE A 100 10.54 3.33 -12.38
C ILE A 100 9.96 2.03 -12.92
N GLU A 101 9.16 1.36 -12.11
CA GLU A 101 8.53 0.09 -12.43
C GLU A 101 7.03 0.12 -12.09
N PRO A 102 6.20 -0.74 -12.73
CA PRO A 102 4.81 -0.90 -12.32
C PRO A 102 4.73 -1.48 -10.89
N LEU A 103 3.59 -1.32 -10.24
CA LEU A 103 3.32 -1.94 -8.94
C LEU A 103 3.55 -3.47 -9.04
N PRO A 104 4.40 -4.05 -8.18
CA PRO A 104 4.68 -5.49 -8.20
C PRO A 104 3.46 -6.32 -7.79
N TYR A 105 3.52 -7.63 -8.08
CA TYR A 105 2.52 -8.65 -7.74
C TYR A 105 1.17 -8.50 -8.46
N LEU A 106 1.03 -7.53 -9.36
CA LEU A 106 -0.10 -7.33 -10.24
C LEU A 106 0.31 -7.59 -11.70
N PRO A 107 -0.53 -8.20 -12.53
CA PRO A 107 -0.24 -8.42 -13.96
C PRO A 107 -0.02 -7.07 -14.67
N ILE A 108 0.99 -7.01 -15.54
CA ILE A 108 1.25 -5.81 -16.34
C ILE A 108 0.33 -5.84 -17.57
N ILE A 109 -0.45 -4.79 -17.76
CA ILE A 109 -1.24 -4.56 -18.99
C ILE A 109 -0.33 -3.97 -20.05
N LYS A 110 0.35 -2.87 -19.75
CA LYS A 110 1.34 -2.21 -20.63
C LYS A 110 2.22 -1.27 -19.80
N ASP A 111 3.52 -1.35 -19.98
CA ASP A 111 4.54 -0.53 -19.31
C ASP A 111 4.33 -0.42 -17.79
N LEU A 112 3.87 0.73 -17.31
CA LEU A 112 3.63 1.03 -15.90
C LEU A 112 2.16 0.81 -15.47
N VAL A 113 1.31 0.34 -16.39
CA VAL A 113 -0.10 0.06 -16.12
C VAL A 113 -0.29 -1.40 -15.76
N VAL A 114 -0.90 -1.64 -14.61
CA VAL A 114 -1.19 -2.98 -14.08
C VAL A 114 -2.69 -3.27 -14.04
N ASP A 115 -3.04 -4.55 -14.14
CA ASP A 115 -4.38 -5.05 -13.89
C ASP A 115 -4.63 -5.11 -12.38
N ARG A 116 -5.71 -4.50 -11.93
CA ARG A 116 -6.12 -4.43 -10.53
C ARG A 116 -7.39 -5.23 -10.24
N THR A 117 -7.75 -6.16 -11.11
CA THR A 117 -8.99 -6.94 -10.97
C THR A 117 -9.01 -7.67 -9.64
N VAL A 118 -8.00 -8.49 -9.32
CA VAL A 118 -7.91 -9.24 -8.04
C VAL A 118 -7.95 -8.30 -6.82
N PHE A 119 -7.27 -7.17 -6.89
CA PHE A 119 -7.28 -6.15 -5.83
C PHE A 119 -8.71 -5.65 -5.53
N TRP A 120 -9.51 -5.41 -6.58
CA TRP A 120 -10.89 -4.94 -6.42
C TRP A 120 -11.85 -6.06 -6.04
N GLU A 121 -11.60 -7.29 -6.47
CA GLU A 121 -12.39 -8.47 -6.06
C GLU A 121 -12.23 -8.73 -4.56
N GLN A 122 -11.00 -8.73 -4.04
CA GLN A 122 -10.71 -8.86 -2.61
C GLN A 122 -11.38 -7.72 -1.80
N TYR A 123 -11.32 -6.48 -2.29
CA TYR A 123 -11.99 -5.37 -1.66
C TYR A 123 -13.52 -5.55 -1.61
N LYS A 124 -14.13 -5.95 -2.73
CA LYS A 124 -15.59 -6.18 -2.81
C LYS A 124 -16.03 -7.35 -1.93
N ALA A 125 -15.22 -8.40 -1.84
CA ALA A 125 -15.50 -9.57 -0.99
C ALA A 125 -15.67 -9.17 0.49
N MET A 126 -15.01 -8.08 0.93
CA MET A 126 -15.14 -7.54 2.28
C MET A 126 -16.40 -6.68 2.49
N LYS A 127 -17.32 -6.59 1.53
CA LYS A 127 -18.55 -5.79 1.62
C LYS A 127 -18.28 -4.39 2.18
N PRO A 128 -17.46 -3.54 1.51
CA PRO A 128 -16.95 -2.29 2.10
C PRO A 128 -18.01 -1.19 2.30
N TRP A 129 -19.26 -1.45 1.93
CA TRP A 129 -20.40 -0.56 2.16
C TRP A 129 -20.96 -0.75 3.57
N LEU A 130 -21.63 0.28 4.08
CA LEU A 130 -22.35 0.23 5.35
C LEU A 130 -23.56 -0.71 5.23
N ILE A 131 -23.78 -1.53 6.23
CA ILE A 131 -24.99 -2.34 6.41
C ILE A 131 -25.78 -1.71 7.56
N PRO A 132 -26.76 -0.82 7.25
CA PRO A 132 -27.50 -0.09 8.27
C PRO A 132 -28.57 -0.98 8.94
N PRO A 133 -29.13 -0.56 10.09
CA PRO A 133 -30.31 -1.19 10.66
C PRO A 133 -31.48 -1.30 9.67
N ALA A 134 -32.24 -2.38 9.79
CA ALA A 134 -33.45 -2.59 8.95
C ALA A 134 -34.49 -1.47 9.12
N GLU A 135 -34.65 -0.98 10.34
CA GLU A 135 -35.50 0.16 10.66
C GLU A 135 -34.68 1.46 10.60
N LYS A 136 -35.19 2.43 9.84
CA LYS A 136 -34.58 3.76 9.81
C LYS A 136 -34.81 4.46 11.14
N PRO A 137 -33.77 5.04 11.74
CA PRO A 137 -33.94 5.84 12.95
C PRO A 137 -34.81 7.07 12.66
N SER A 138 -35.53 7.54 13.67
CA SER A 138 -36.34 8.77 13.58
C SER A 138 -35.51 10.05 13.50
N GLN A 139 -34.21 9.96 13.82
CA GLN A 139 -33.24 11.05 13.80
C GLN A 139 -31.96 10.56 13.10
N GLU A 140 -30.99 11.44 12.87
CA GLU A 140 -29.67 11.09 12.34
C GLU A 140 -28.91 10.14 13.27
N TYR A 141 -28.04 9.31 12.68
CA TYR A 141 -27.11 8.49 13.46
C TYR A 141 -26.10 9.39 14.17
N ARG A 142 -26.07 9.33 15.48
CA ARG A 142 -25.04 9.99 16.28
C ARG A 142 -23.79 9.12 16.34
N VAL A 143 -22.65 9.70 15.99
CA VAL A 143 -21.33 9.07 16.11
C VAL A 143 -20.50 9.99 17.01
N SER A 144 -19.95 9.44 18.08
CA SER A 144 -19.07 10.19 18.99
C SER A 144 -17.71 10.47 18.35
N GLN A 145 -16.99 11.48 18.86
CA GLN A 145 -15.65 11.77 18.37
C GLN A 145 -14.71 10.58 18.51
N ALA A 146 -14.78 9.83 19.61
CA ALA A 146 -13.96 8.65 19.83
C ALA A 146 -14.20 7.55 18.78
N GLU A 147 -15.46 7.36 18.35
CA GLU A 147 -15.80 6.41 17.28
C GLU A 147 -15.32 6.89 15.92
N VAL A 148 -15.37 8.20 15.65
CA VAL A 148 -14.78 8.79 14.44
C VAL A 148 -13.28 8.56 14.43
N ASP A 149 -12.58 8.87 15.51
CA ASP A 149 -11.13 8.72 15.65
C ASP A 149 -10.69 7.26 15.44
N ALA A 150 -11.50 6.31 15.92
CA ALA A 150 -11.24 4.88 15.71
C ALA A 150 -11.27 4.47 14.23
N MET A 151 -12.03 5.17 13.38
CA MET A 151 -12.18 4.90 11.95
C MET A 151 -11.27 5.77 11.07
N GLU A 152 -10.76 6.90 11.56
CA GLU A 152 -10.13 7.97 10.79
C GLU A 152 -9.03 7.46 9.85
N GLN A 153 -8.11 6.64 10.34
CA GLN A 153 -7.04 6.10 9.51
C GLN A 153 -7.58 5.30 8.31
N ALA A 154 -8.59 4.46 8.53
CA ALA A 154 -9.15 3.62 7.48
C ALA A 154 -10.00 4.42 6.48
N GLU A 155 -10.61 5.52 6.91
CA GLU A 155 -11.42 6.39 6.08
C GLU A 155 -10.58 7.12 5.02
N THR A 156 -9.42 7.65 5.40
CA THR A 156 -8.53 8.42 4.51
C THR A 156 -7.80 7.59 3.46
N CYS A 157 -8.00 6.25 3.44
CA CYS A 157 -7.40 5.37 2.46
C CYS A 157 -7.91 5.65 1.04
N ILE A 158 -6.99 5.99 0.13
CA ILE A 158 -7.26 6.31 -1.29
C ILE A 158 -7.20 5.10 -2.23
N MET A 159 -7.11 3.88 -1.72
CA MET A 159 -7.11 2.63 -2.50
C MET A 159 -6.03 2.61 -3.62
N CYS A 160 -4.86 3.20 -3.37
CA CYS A 160 -3.78 3.33 -4.36
C CYS A 160 -3.10 1.98 -4.70
N GLY A 161 -3.13 1.00 -3.80
CA GLY A 161 -2.53 -0.32 -3.98
C GLY A 161 -1.06 -0.42 -3.58
N ALA A 162 -0.42 0.65 -3.08
CA ALA A 162 0.98 0.62 -2.66
C ALA A 162 1.24 -0.40 -1.55
N CYS A 163 0.37 -0.47 -0.53
CA CYS A 163 0.45 -1.45 0.55
C CYS A 163 0.25 -2.90 0.08
N TYR A 164 -0.69 -3.12 -0.86
CA TYR A 164 -0.93 -4.43 -1.47
C TYR A 164 0.33 -4.94 -2.17
N SER A 165 0.88 -4.11 -3.04
CA SER A 165 2.06 -4.44 -3.85
C SER A 165 3.39 -4.40 -3.07
N SER A 166 3.39 -4.05 -1.79
CA SER A 166 4.55 -4.14 -0.90
C SER A 166 4.48 -5.34 0.05
N CYS A 167 3.35 -6.05 0.06
CA CYS A 167 3.13 -7.15 0.98
C CYS A 167 3.79 -8.44 0.48
N PRO A 168 4.79 -9.02 1.21
CA PRO A 168 5.43 -10.26 0.81
C PRO A 168 4.47 -11.47 0.88
N VAL A 169 3.42 -11.39 1.70
CA VAL A 169 2.38 -12.45 1.75
C VAL A 169 1.63 -12.51 0.42
N ILE A 170 1.28 -11.36 -0.17
CA ILE A 170 0.66 -11.29 -1.51
C ILE A 170 1.58 -11.87 -2.60
N ALA A 171 2.90 -11.72 -2.44
CA ALA A 171 3.86 -12.30 -3.37
C ALA A 171 3.78 -13.84 -3.41
N GLY A 172 3.59 -14.46 -2.24
CA GLY A 172 3.56 -15.92 -2.07
C GLY A 172 2.15 -16.54 -2.12
N ASN A 173 1.12 -15.77 -1.78
CA ASN A 173 -0.27 -16.23 -1.74
C ASN A 173 -1.23 -15.17 -2.28
N LYS A 174 -1.83 -15.43 -3.43
CA LYS A 174 -2.78 -14.53 -4.10
C LYS A 174 -4.19 -14.59 -3.48
N ASP A 175 -4.49 -15.60 -2.70
CA ASP A 175 -5.79 -15.74 -2.02
C ASP A 175 -5.86 -14.90 -0.74
N TYR A 176 -4.70 -14.43 -0.23
CA TYR A 176 -4.67 -13.53 0.91
C TYR A 176 -5.44 -12.24 0.62
N ILE A 177 -6.41 -11.93 1.45
CA ILE A 177 -7.32 -10.78 1.31
C ILE A 177 -6.55 -9.45 1.16
N GLY A 178 -5.41 -9.33 1.81
CA GLY A 178 -4.52 -8.19 1.63
C GLY A 178 -4.81 -6.98 2.54
N PRO A 179 -3.78 -6.13 2.74
CA PRO A 179 -3.84 -5.04 3.72
C PRO A 179 -4.87 -3.95 3.39
N HIS A 180 -5.15 -3.70 2.13
CA HIS A 180 -6.11 -2.69 1.68
C HIS A 180 -7.55 -3.06 2.03
N ALA A 181 -7.95 -4.30 1.75
CA ALA A 181 -9.29 -4.80 2.00
C ALA A 181 -9.54 -4.98 3.50
N MET A 182 -8.53 -5.48 4.23
CA MET A 182 -8.57 -5.59 5.70
C MET A 182 -8.71 -4.22 6.38
N LEU A 183 -8.00 -3.19 5.90
CA LEU A 183 -8.14 -1.84 6.45
C LEU A 183 -9.57 -1.30 6.28
N LYS A 184 -10.20 -1.57 5.14
CA LYS A 184 -11.60 -1.16 4.91
C LYS A 184 -12.60 -2.02 5.68
N GLN A 185 -12.29 -3.30 5.90
CA GLN A 185 -13.09 -4.14 6.79
C GLN A 185 -13.02 -3.64 8.24
N PHE A 186 -11.83 -3.29 8.73
CA PHE A 186 -11.64 -2.68 10.05
C PHE A 186 -12.52 -1.44 10.22
N MET A 187 -12.53 -0.53 9.23
CA MET A 187 -13.39 0.65 9.27
C MET A 187 -14.86 0.28 9.49
N ARG A 188 -15.37 -0.77 8.85
CA ARG A 188 -16.77 -1.19 8.99
C ARG A 188 -17.05 -1.92 10.30
N VAL A 189 -16.11 -2.69 10.81
CA VAL A 189 -16.23 -3.34 12.13
C VAL A 189 -16.27 -2.30 13.25
N MET A 190 -15.54 -1.18 13.09
CA MET A 190 -15.50 -0.09 14.05
C MET A 190 -16.63 0.94 13.88
N ASP A 191 -17.41 0.87 12.81
CA ASP A 191 -18.49 1.82 12.53
C ASP A 191 -19.74 1.46 13.38
N PRO A 192 -20.16 2.29 14.36
CA PRO A 192 -21.29 1.97 15.23
C PRO A 192 -22.63 1.89 14.48
N ARG A 193 -22.68 2.39 13.26
CA ARG A 193 -23.86 2.35 12.40
C ARG A 193 -23.99 1.04 11.62
N ASP A 194 -22.92 0.23 11.57
CA ASP A 194 -22.90 -1.05 10.86
C ASP A 194 -23.50 -2.16 11.72
N GLN A 195 -24.43 -2.92 11.19
CA GLN A 195 -25.16 -3.99 11.90
C GLN A 195 -24.59 -5.40 11.62
N ALA A 196 -23.48 -5.51 10.91
CA ALA A 196 -22.90 -6.80 10.54
C ALA A 196 -21.46 -7.03 11.06
N PRO A 197 -21.06 -6.57 12.26
CA PRO A 197 -19.69 -6.76 12.73
C PRO A 197 -19.33 -8.23 12.87
N GLU A 198 -20.26 -9.09 13.30
CA GLU A 198 -20.06 -10.52 13.46
C GLU A 198 -19.79 -11.21 12.11
N GLU A 199 -20.63 -10.96 11.11
CA GLU A 199 -20.44 -11.49 9.74
C GLU A 199 -19.10 -11.03 9.14
N ARG A 200 -18.71 -9.79 9.43
CA ARG A 200 -17.43 -9.24 8.96
C ARG A 200 -16.24 -9.92 9.60
N LEU A 201 -16.31 -10.19 10.91
CA LEU A 201 -15.26 -10.93 11.61
C LEU A 201 -15.19 -12.39 11.13
N ASP A 202 -16.33 -13.03 10.87
CA ASP A 202 -16.38 -14.39 10.30
C ASP A 202 -15.68 -14.44 8.93
N SER A 203 -15.90 -13.45 8.07
CA SER A 203 -15.33 -13.40 6.72
C SER A 203 -13.79 -13.31 6.71
N ILE A 204 -13.18 -12.78 7.76
CA ILE A 204 -11.72 -12.59 7.88
C ILE A 204 -11.05 -13.58 8.84
N ALA A 205 -11.81 -14.31 9.65
CA ALA A 205 -11.29 -15.34 10.58
C ALA A 205 -10.91 -16.63 9.84
N THR A 206 -10.28 -16.50 8.68
CA THR A 206 -9.92 -17.59 7.77
C THR A 206 -8.41 -17.74 7.63
N ALA A 207 -7.96 -18.81 6.98
CA ALA A 207 -6.54 -19.03 6.71
C ALA A 207 -5.91 -17.95 5.83
N ASP A 208 -6.68 -17.36 4.92
CA ASP A 208 -6.26 -16.30 4.00
C ASP A 208 -6.76 -14.91 4.44
N GLY A 209 -7.33 -14.83 5.65
CA GLY A 209 -7.81 -13.62 6.29
C GLY A 209 -6.78 -12.94 7.20
N ALA A 210 -7.26 -12.37 8.33
CA ALA A 210 -6.44 -11.58 9.25
C ALA A 210 -5.24 -12.37 9.81
N PHE A 211 -5.38 -13.69 9.97
CA PHE A 211 -4.35 -14.57 10.51
C PHE A 211 -3.26 -14.98 9.52
N ARG A 212 -3.35 -14.54 8.28
CA ARG A 212 -2.28 -14.69 7.28
C ARG A 212 -1.24 -13.58 7.35
N CYS A 213 -1.54 -12.50 8.04
CA CYS A 213 -0.61 -11.39 8.21
C CYS A 213 0.58 -11.81 9.08
N HIS A 214 1.80 -11.63 8.58
CA HIS A 214 3.05 -11.93 9.28
C HIS A 214 3.68 -10.69 9.95
N GLN A 215 2.95 -9.58 10.03
CA GLN A 215 3.41 -8.32 10.64
C GLN A 215 4.78 -7.83 10.10
N VAL A 216 5.02 -7.97 8.80
CA VAL A 216 6.26 -7.53 8.13
C VAL A 216 6.30 -6.01 7.94
N ILE A 217 5.19 -5.32 8.22
CA ILE A 217 5.00 -3.86 8.23
C ILE A 217 5.27 -3.09 6.92
N ASN A 218 5.76 -3.69 5.85
CA ASN A 218 5.99 -3.02 4.55
C ASN A 218 4.78 -2.22 4.04
N CYS A 219 3.56 -2.59 4.46
CA CYS A 219 2.33 -1.87 4.11
C CYS A 219 2.23 -0.50 4.78
N ILE A 220 2.91 -0.27 5.91
CA ILE A 220 3.02 1.02 6.60
C ILE A 220 3.96 1.91 5.81
N ASP A 221 5.19 1.45 5.57
CA ASP A 221 6.24 2.22 4.87
C ASP A 221 5.83 2.62 3.45
N ALA A 222 5.04 1.77 2.78
CA ALA A 222 4.57 2.04 1.44
C ALA A 222 3.34 2.98 1.39
N CYS A 223 2.71 3.29 2.52
CA CYS A 223 1.47 4.05 2.51
C CYS A 223 1.71 5.55 2.32
N PRO A 224 1.29 6.15 1.18
CA PRO A 224 1.51 7.58 0.93
C PRO A 224 0.61 8.49 1.80
N LYS A 225 -0.29 7.90 2.60
CA LYS A 225 -1.15 8.59 3.56
C LYS A 225 -0.75 8.35 5.02
N GLY A 226 0.35 7.64 5.27
CA GLY A 226 0.81 7.34 6.62
C GLY A 226 -0.11 6.43 7.44
N LEU A 227 -0.93 5.61 6.76
CA LEU A 227 -1.86 4.70 7.44
C LEU A 227 -1.14 3.46 7.96
N ASN A 228 -1.71 2.83 8.98
CA ASN A 228 -1.20 1.58 9.55
C ASN A 228 -2.13 0.39 9.29
N PRO A 229 -2.11 -0.22 8.09
CA PRO A 229 -2.91 -1.40 7.82
C PRO A 229 -2.55 -2.61 8.69
N ALA A 230 -1.28 -2.74 9.11
CA ALA A 230 -0.85 -3.84 9.97
C ALA A 230 -1.53 -3.79 11.34
N LYS A 231 -1.66 -2.60 11.95
CA LYS A 231 -2.39 -2.40 13.20
C LYS A 231 -3.87 -2.73 13.04
N ALA A 232 -4.51 -2.27 11.98
CA ALA A 232 -5.91 -2.60 11.70
C ALA A 232 -6.14 -4.11 11.59
N ILE A 233 -5.24 -4.84 10.91
CA ILE A 233 -5.30 -6.30 10.78
C ILE A 233 -5.10 -6.98 12.14
N ALA A 234 -4.17 -6.49 12.97
CA ALA A 234 -3.93 -7.01 14.31
C ALA A 234 -5.19 -6.87 15.20
N HIS A 235 -5.85 -5.71 15.17
CA HIS A 235 -7.10 -5.48 15.89
C HIS A 235 -8.21 -6.43 15.41
N LEU A 236 -8.40 -6.60 14.11
CA LEU A 236 -9.38 -7.54 13.56
C LEU A 236 -9.08 -8.98 14.01
N ALA A 237 -7.83 -9.39 14.00
CA ALA A 237 -7.41 -10.72 14.49
C ALA A 237 -7.70 -10.87 15.99
N GLN A 238 -7.41 -9.85 16.81
CA GLN A 238 -7.68 -9.85 18.24
C GLN A 238 -9.18 -9.94 18.53
N MET A 239 -10.01 -9.18 17.82
CA MET A 239 -11.47 -9.24 17.96
C MET A 239 -12.00 -10.62 17.59
N SER A 240 -11.48 -11.24 16.52
CA SER A 240 -11.84 -12.60 16.12
C SER A 240 -11.45 -13.66 17.17
N LEU A 241 -10.31 -13.49 17.85
CA LEU A 241 -9.89 -14.34 18.96
C LEU A 241 -10.79 -14.18 20.19
N ASN A 242 -11.09 -12.95 20.58
CA ASN A 242 -11.89 -12.63 21.75
C ASN A 242 -13.34 -13.14 21.63
N THR A 243 -13.85 -13.23 20.41
CA THR A 243 -15.18 -13.76 20.11
C THR A 243 -15.18 -15.28 19.87
N GLY A 244 -14.07 -15.98 20.15
CA GLY A 244 -13.97 -17.42 20.11
C GLY A 244 -13.96 -18.05 18.71
N ARG A 245 -13.74 -17.26 17.65
CA ARG A 245 -13.68 -17.75 16.27
C ARG A 245 -12.46 -18.63 15.97
N ILE A 246 -11.41 -18.46 16.77
CA ILE A 246 -10.22 -19.31 16.76
C ILE A 246 -9.85 -19.65 18.19
N THR A 247 -9.54 -20.94 18.42
CA THR A 247 -9.20 -21.48 19.73
C THR A 247 -7.94 -22.36 19.66
N GLY A 248 -7.43 -22.81 20.80
CA GLY A 248 -6.30 -23.71 20.94
C GLY A 248 -4.92 -23.06 20.76
N GLU A 249 -3.90 -23.87 20.53
CA GLU A 249 -2.49 -23.46 20.46
C GLU A 249 -2.26 -22.36 19.42
N ARG A 250 -2.97 -22.41 18.30
CA ARG A 250 -2.90 -21.38 17.25
C ARG A 250 -3.38 -20.03 17.77
N ALA A 251 -4.43 -20.01 18.61
CA ALA A 251 -4.91 -18.76 19.23
C ALA A 251 -3.85 -18.15 20.14
N GLU A 252 -3.15 -18.94 20.94
CA GLU A 252 -2.11 -18.45 21.86
C GLU A 252 -0.91 -17.87 21.11
N ARG A 253 -0.44 -18.55 20.06
CA ARG A 253 0.62 -18.01 19.19
C ARG A 253 0.23 -16.67 18.56
N LEU A 254 -1.02 -16.54 18.12
CA LEU A 254 -1.51 -15.30 17.49
C LEU A 254 -1.65 -14.17 18.50
N LYS A 255 -2.08 -14.42 19.74
CA LYS A 255 -2.09 -13.43 20.82
C LYS A 255 -0.71 -12.83 21.05
N THR A 256 0.34 -13.67 21.08
CA THR A 256 1.72 -13.20 21.23
C THR A 256 2.17 -12.32 20.07
N LEU A 257 1.83 -12.70 18.82
CA LEU A 257 2.19 -11.92 17.64
C LEU A 257 1.44 -10.58 17.57
N ILE A 258 0.18 -10.55 18.02
CA ILE A 258 -0.64 -9.33 18.03
C ILE A 258 -0.14 -8.36 19.12
N ALA A 259 0.20 -8.86 20.30
CA ALA A 259 0.77 -8.04 21.36
C ALA A 259 2.06 -7.31 20.92
N SER A 260 2.85 -7.90 20.02
CA SER A 260 4.00 -7.23 19.43
C SER A 260 3.65 -6.09 18.46
N ALA A 261 2.43 -6.09 17.89
CA ALA A 261 1.98 -5.03 16.97
C ALA A 261 1.52 -3.76 17.71
N ASP A 262 1.21 -3.86 18.99
CA ASP A 262 0.87 -2.72 19.86
C ASP A 262 2.12 -2.07 20.49
N ASP A 263 3.32 -2.55 20.14
CA ASP A 263 4.57 -1.97 20.58
C ASP A 263 4.67 -0.50 20.08
N PRO A 264 4.83 0.48 20.99
CA PRO A 264 4.97 1.89 20.61
C PRO A 264 6.12 2.16 19.63
N SER A 265 7.16 1.32 19.60
CA SER A 265 8.27 1.41 18.65
C SER A 265 7.87 1.10 17.21
N LEU A 266 6.72 0.45 16.98
CA LEU A 266 6.12 0.15 15.68
C LEU A 266 5.08 1.20 15.25
N GLN A 267 4.90 2.27 16.00
CA GLN A 267 4.05 3.40 15.57
C GLN A 267 4.60 4.00 14.27
N PRO A 268 3.75 4.46 13.35
CA PRO A 268 4.24 5.14 12.16
C PRO A 268 5.11 6.32 12.61
N VAL A 269 6.35 6.33 12.15
CA VAL A 269 7.14 7.56 12.16
C VAL A 269 6.31 8.56 11.37
N ASP A 270 6.09 9.77 11.91
CA ASP A 270 5.35 10.82 11.23
C ASP A 270 5.74 10.83 9.75
N ALA A 271 4.78 10.66 8.86
CA ALA A 271 5.03 10.59 7.42
C ALA A 271 5.71 11.89 6.89
N HIS A 272 5.65 12.95 7.68
CA HIS A 272 6.38 14.20 7.47
C HIS A 272 7.83 14.17 7.99
N ALA A 273 8.15 13.37 9.01
CA ALA A 273 9.51 13.21 9.52
C ALA A 273 10.38 12.27 8.67
N ALA A 274 9.76 11.40 7.84
CA ALA A 274 10.46 10.50 6.94
C ALA A 274 11.12 11.21 5.73
N HIS A 275 10.97 12.52 5.60
CA HIS A 275 11.62 13.30 4.54
C HIS A 275 13.10 13.64 4.80
N ASP A 276 13.62 13.39 6.01
CA ASP A 276 14.97 13.84 6.41
C ASP A 276 16.08 12.76 6.28
N GLY A 277 15.88 11.74 5.45
CA GLY A 277 16.99 10.87 4.98
C GLY A 277 17.73 10.06 6.07
N GLY A 278 17.15 9.87 7.25
CA GLY A 278 17.73 9.06 8.34
C GLY A 278 17.76 7.55 7.99
N PRO A 279 18.76 6.79 8.51
CA PRO A 279 18.85 5.35 8.25
C PRO A 279 17.64 4.60 8.83
N MET A 280 17.11 3.64 8.07
CA MET A 280 16.01 2.77 8.50
C MET A 280 16.34 2.07 9.82
N PRO A 281 15.38 1.97 10.77
CA PRO A 281 15.55 1.15 11.96
C PRO A 281 15.82 -0.31 11.58
N GLN A 282 16.80 -0.94 12.21
CA GLN A 282 17.20 -2.35 12.00
C GLN A 282 16.16 -3.32 12.61
N VAL A 283 14.91 -3.30 12.17
CA VAL A 283 13.88 -4.28 12.62
C VAL A 283 13.89 -5.57 11.80
N MET A 284 14.79 -5.69 10.80
CA MET A 284 14.86 -6.88 9.94
C MET A 284 15.63 -8.08 10.53
N ALA A 285 16.15 -8.01 11.75
CA ALA A 285 17.02 -9.07 12.27
C ALA A 285 16.28 -10.27 12.93
N ASN A 286 14.98 -10.18 13.17
CA ASN A 286 14.24 -11.23 13.90
C ASN A 286 13.09 -11.84 13.10
N ALA A 287 13.26 -12.03 11.81
CA ALA A 287 12.34 -12.87 11.04
C ALA A 287 12.43 -14.32 11.56
N ILE A 288 11.35 -14.78 12.19
CA ILE A 288 11.23 -16.16 12.66
C ILE A 288 11.31 -17.09 11.44
N PRO A 289 12.20 -18.10 11.41
CA PRO A 289 12.29 -19.02 10.30
C PRO A 289 10.99 -19.83 10.19
N ILE A 290 10.45 -19.86 8.97
CA ILE A 290 9.33 -20.73 8.59
C ILE A 290 9.85 -22.17 8.66
N ARG A 291 9.39 -22.95 9.63
CA ARG A 291 9.48 -24.42 9.57
C ARG A 291 8.23 -24.94 8.88
N GLU A 292 8.47 -25.84 7.91
CA GLU A 292 7.49 -26.55 7.10
C GLU A 292 6.40 -27.24 7.93
#